data_36ea6a029182ae8bf00438710b401156
#
_entry.id   36ea6a029182ae8bf00438710b401156
#
_cell.length_a   1.000
_cell.length_b   1.000
_cell.length_c   1.000
_cell.angle_alpha   90.00
_cell.angle_beta   90.00
_cell.angle_gamma   90.00
#
_symmetry.space_group_name_H-M   'P 1'
#
loop_
_entity.id
_entity.type
_entity.pdbx_description
1 polymer ?
#
loop_
_entity_poly.entity_id
_entity_poly.type
_entity_poly.pdbx_seq_one_letter_code
_entity_poly.pdbx_strand_id
1 'polypeptide(L)'
;RYAYACDVGSPRSALGEAWPQHDFSVIDEVWWPPEEEPIDSIIRRAAQFRAELAALPDWQHTLVISHWGFILAMTGQSLRNGQWLRCDPTAPPPADILWKHH
;
A
#
# COMPACT_ATOMS: atom_id res chain seq x y z
N ARG A 1 2.10 -0.76 -5.90
CA ARG A 1 2.42 -0.21 -7.23
C ARG A 1 1.92 -1.14 -8.31
N TYR A 2 1.17 -0.61 -9.25
CA TYR A 2 0.79 -1.33 -10.46
C TYR A 2 1.97 -1.28 -11.46
N ALA A 3 2.51 -2.42 -11.82
CA ALA A 3 3.66 -2.53 -12.71
C ALA A 3 3.60 -3.73 -13.67
N TYR A 4 2.78 -4.71 -13.38
CA TYR A 4 2.73 -5.97 -14.13
C TYR A 4 1.28 -6.41 -14.37
N ALA A 5 1.08 -7.29 -15.36
CA ALA A 5 -0.25 -7.84 -15.64
C ALA A 5 -0.89 -8.57 -14.44
N CYS A 6 -0.08 -9.11 -13.55
CA CYS A 6 -0.56 -9.77 -12.33
C CYS A 6 -1.07 -8.79 -11.26
N ASP A 7 -0.87 -7.49 -11.45
CA ASP A 7 -1.38 -6.46 -10.54
C ASP A 7 -2.83 -6.03 -10.85
N VAL A 8 -3.43 -6.62 -11.88
CA VAL A 8 -4.85 -6.42 -12.18
C VAL A 8 -5.69 -7.02 -11.05
N GLY A 9 -6.60 -6.20 -10.53
CA GLY A 9 -7.46 -6.60 -9.43
C GLY A 9 -8.74 -7.31 -9.88
N SER A 10 -9.55 -7.69 -8.90
CA SER A 10 -10.94 -8.09 -9.14
C SER A 10 -11.87 -6.89 -8.98
N PRO A 11 -12.91 -6.73 -9.82
CA PRO A 11 -13.84 -5.62 -9.68
C PRO A 11 -14.51 -5.58 -8.30
N ARG A 12 -14.86 -4.37 -7.86
CA ARG A 12 -15.53 -4.19 -6.56
C ARG A 12 -16.73 -5.10 -6.37
N SER A 13 -17.57 -5.25 -7.40
CA SER A 13 -18.75 -6.11 -7.35
C SER A 13 -18.38 -7.57 -7.07
N ALA A 14 -17.32 -8.07 -7.69
CA ALA A 14 -16.83 -9.44 -7.46
C ALA A 14 -16.26 -9.59 -6.03
N LEU A 15 -15.56 -8.58 -5.53
CA LEU A 15 -15.04 -8.57 -4.16
C LEU A 15 -16.19 -8.59 -3.13
N GLY A 16 -17.23 -7.79 -3.34
CA GLY A 16 -18.39 -7.73 -2.47
C GLY A 16 -19.18 -9.05 -2.45
N GLU A 17 -19.25 -9.74 -3.58
CA GLU A 17 -19.88 -11.05 -3.67
C GLU A 17 -19.06 -12.14 -2.96
N ALA A 18 -17.73 -12.12 -3.16
CA ALA A 18 -16.83 -13.10 -2.55
C ALA A 18 -16.64 -12.87 -1.04
N TRP A 19 -16.67 -11.61 -0.59
CA TRP A 19 -16.38 -11.20 0.79
C TRP A 19 -17.47 -10.27 1.34
N PRO A 20 -18.70 -10.77 1.51
CA PRO A 20 -19.83 -9.92 1.89
C PRO A 20 -19.70 -9.26 3.26
N GLN A 21 -18.82 -9.76 4.13
CA GLN A 21 -18.56 -9.20 5.45
C GLN A 21 -17.70 -7.94 5.42
N HIS A 22 -17.09 -7.60 4.27
CA HIS A 22 -16.27 -6.41 4.12
C HIS A 22 -16.98 -5.33 3.32
N ASP A 23 -16.72 -4.08 3.67
CA ASP A 23 -17.24 -2.92 2.98
C ASP A 23 -16.27 -2.46 1.89
N PHE A 24 -16.65 -2.63 0.62
CA PHE A 24 -15.90 -2.16 -0.55
C PHE A 24 -16.49 -0.89 -1.17
N SER A 25 -17.46 -0.24 -0.52
CA SER A 25 -18.16 0.92 -1.08
C SER A 25 -17.25 2.14 -1.30
N VAL A 26 -16.10 2.18 -0.65
CA VAL A 26 -15.15 3.29 -0.72
C VAL A 26 -14.24 3.25 -1.95
N ILE A 27 -14.26 2.17 -2.72
CA ILE A 27 -13.45 2.02 -3.93
C ILE A 27 -14.33 2.01 -5.18
N ASP A 28 -13.74 2.37 -6.32
CA ASP A 28 -14.40 2.28 -7.62
C ASP A 28 -14.56 0.83 -8.07
N GLU A 29 -15.44 0.57 -9.04
CA GLU A 29 -15.63 -0.77 -9.62
C GLU A 29 -14.32 -1.30 -10.20
N VAL A 30 -13.60 -0.48 -10.96
CA VAL A 30 -12.23 -0.72 -11.39
C VAL A 30 -11.30 0.16 -10.55
N TRP A 31 -10.73 -0.41 -9.49
CA TRP A 31 -9.97 0.33 -8.49
C TRP A 31 -8.45 0.31 -8.72
N TRP A 32 -7.98 -0.45 -9.70
CA TRP A 32 -6.56 -0.48 -10.09
C TRP A 32 -6.34 0.44 -11.31
N PRO A 33 -5.14 1.03 -11.47
CA PRO A 33 -4.87 1.92 -12.60
C PRO A 33 -4.73 1.12 -13.91
N PRO A 34 -5.04 1.74 -15.07
CA PRO A 34 -4.91 1.08 -16.37
C PRO A 34 -3.47 0.94 -16.85
N GLU A 35 -2.54 1.70 -16.28
CA GLU A 35 -1.15 1.79 -16.69
C GLU A 35 -0.20 1.63 -15.51
N GLU A 36 1.08 1.39 -15.81
CA GLU A 36 2.12 1.33 -14.78
C GLU A 36 2.14 2.62 -13.96
N GLU A 37 2.11 2.46 -12.64
CA GLU A 37 2.19 3.60 -11.72
C GLU A 37 3.61 4.13 -11.63
N PRO A 38 3.84 5.43 -11.93
CA PRO A 38 5.15 6.06 -11.75
C PRO A 38 5.63 6.02 -10.30
N ILE A 39 6.94 5.97 -10.10
CA ILE A 39 7.53 5.90 -8.76
C ILE A 39 7.15 7.11 -7.90
N ASP A 40 7.14 8.31 -8.46
CA ASP A 40 6.75 9.50 -7.72
C ASP A 40 5.29 9.49 -7.26
N SER A 41 4.42 8.83 -8.00
CA SER A 41 3.01 8.61 -7.58
C SER A 41 2.93 7.71 -6.35
N ILE A 42 3.65 6.59 -6.33
CA ILE A 42 3.62 5.70 -5.16
C ILE A 42 4.26 6.36 -3.94
N ILE A 43 5.30 7.16 -4.13
CA ILE A 43 5.92 7.93 -3.03
C ILE A 43 4.92 8.91 -2.43
N ARG A 44 4.16 9.65 -3.26
CA ARG A 44 3.11 10.56 -2.77
C ARG A 44 2.02 9.83 -2.00
N ARG A 45 1.54 8.70 -2.52
CA ARG A 45 0.52 7.89 -1.84
C ARG A 45 1.02 7.35 -0.50
N ALA A 46 2.27 6.90 -0.46
CA ALA A 46 2.89 6.41 0.76
C ALA A 46 3.03 7.52 1.81
N ALA A 47 3.42 8.72 1.40
CA ALA A 47 3.52 9.88 2.29
C ALA A 47 2.14 10.25 2.87
N GLN A 48 1.11 10.27 2.04
CA GLN A 48 -0.26 10.52 2.49
C GLN A 48 -0.73 9.45 3.47
N PHE A 49 -0.48 8.19 3.17
CA PHE A 49 -0.87 7.08 4.04
C PHE A 49 -0.13 7.11 5.38
N ARG A 50 1.16 7.48 5.39
CA ARG A 50 1.90 7.69 6.63
C ARG A 50 1.26 8.77 7.50
N ALA A 51 0.87 9.88 6.91
CA ALA A 51 0.20 10.96 7.64
C ALA A 51 -1.15 10.51 8.21
N GLU A 52 -1.92 9.75 7.46
CA GLU A 52 -3.19 9.19 7.91
C GLU A 52 -2.99 8.20 9.07
N LEU A 53 -1.99 7.32 8.98
CA LEU A 53 -1.64 6.41 10.07
C LEU A 53 -1.21 7.16 11.33
N ALA A 54 -0.35 8.18 11.19
CA ALA A 54 0.13 8.97 12.31
C ALA A 54 -1.00 9.70 13.06
N ALA A 55 -2.10 9.99 12.36
CA ALA A 55 -3.28 10.61 12.93
C ALA A 55 -4.19 9.64 13.71
N LEU A 56 -4.00 8.32 13.56
CA LEU A 56 -4.77 7.35 14.31
C LEU A 56 -4.30 7.32 15.77
N PRO A 57 -5.21 7.36 16.76
CA PRO A 57 -4.83 7.35 18.17
C PRO A 57 -4.18 6.05 18.63
N ASP A 58 -4.44 4.95 17.91
CA ASP A 58 -3.96 3.61 18.21
C ASP A 58 -3.02 3.04 17.14
N TRP A 59 -2.31 3.89 16.42
CA TRP A 59 -1.41 3.45 15.35
C TRP A 59 -0.36 2.43 15.81
N GLN A 60 0.07 2.52 17.08
CA GLN A 60 1.03 1.56 17.67
C GLN A 60 0.49 0.13 17.75
N HIS A 61 -0.82 -0.05 17.68
CA HIS A 61 -1.51 -1.33 17.71
C HIS A 61 -2.17 -1.66 16.35
N THR A 62 -1.77 -0.97 15.29
CA THR A 62 -2.32 -1.14 13.95
C THR A 62 -1.43 -2.05 13.12
N LEU A 63 -2.00 -3.07 12.50
CA LEU A 63 -1.35 -3.92 11.52
C LEU A 63 -1.72 -3.46 10.12
N VAL A 64 -0.70 -3.23 9.28
CA VAL A 64 -0.88 -2.89 7.86
C VAL A 64 -0.40 -4.04 7.01
N ILE A 65 -1.26 -4.54 6.12
CA ILE A 65 -0.91 -5.56 5.13
C ILE A 65 -0.85 -4.89 3.77
N SER A 66 0.27 -5.03 3.08
CA SER A 66 0.49 -4.35 1.81
C SER A 66 1.48 -5.13 0.93
N HIS A 67 1.83 -4.55 -0.20
CA HIS A 67 2.71 -5.13 -1.20
C HIS A 67 4.11 -4.52 -1.14
N TRP A 68 5.08 -5.24 -1.72
CA TRP A 68 6.50 -4.86 -1.72
C TRP A 68 6.74 -3.39 -2.07
N GLY A 69 6.23 -2.92 -3.19
CA GLY A 69 6.51 -1.56 -3.66
C GLY A 69 5.96 -0.47 -2.75
N PHE A 70 4.77 -0.68 -2.17
CA PHE A 70 4.20 0.28 -1.24
C PHE A 70 4.91 0.28 0.12
N ILE A 71 5.27 -0.91 0.62
CA ILE A 71 6.05 -1.04 1.85
C ILE A 71 7.41 -0.35 1.69
N LEU A 72 8.07 -0.55 0.54
CA LEU A 72 9.34 0.11 0.23
C LEU A 72 9.19 1.64 0.21
N ALA A 73 8.13 2.16 -0.42
CA ALA A 73 7.86 3.60 -0.45
C ALA A 73 7.59 4.17 0.93
N MET A 74 6.94 3.40 1.81
CA MET A 74 6.63 3.82 3.18
C MET A 74 7.84 3.82 4.10
N THR A 75 8.71 2.83 3.97
CA THR A 75 9.70 2.48 4.99
C THR A 75 11.16 2.56 4.51
N GLY A 76 11.39 2.59 3.21
CA GLY A 76 12.71 2.48 2.61
C GLY A 76 13.31 1.07 2.68
N GLN A 77 12.54 0.08 3.15
CA GLN A 77 13.04 -1.29 3.34
C GLN A 77 12.36 -2.27 2.39
N SER A 78 13.19 -3.08 1.73
CA SER A 78 12.75 -4.12 0.81
C SER A 78 12.49 -5.41 1.60
N LEU A 79 11.22 -5.82 1.67
CA LEU A 79 10.80 -7.04 2.34
C LEU A 79 10.52 -8.16 1.36
N ARG A 80 10.78 -9.39 1.78
CA ARG A 80 10.30 -10.61 1.10
C ARG A 80 8.87 -10.91 1.50
N ASN A 81 8.21 -11.77 0.74
CA ASN A 81 6.87 -12.25 1.07
C ASN A 81 6.83 -12.86 2.48
N GLY A 82 5.81 -12.48 3.24
CA GLY A 82 5.63 -12.96 4.61
C GLY A 82 6.51 -12.30 5.66
N GLN A 83 7.44 -11.45 5.26
CA GLN A 83 8.22 -10.66 6.22
C GLN A 83 7.41 -9.45 6.74
N TRP A 84 7.76 -9.01 7.91
CA TRP A 84 7.17 -7.85 8.55
C TRP A 84 8.24 -7.01 9.24
N LEU A 85 7.91 -5.75 9.48
CA LEU A 85 8.75 -4.82 10.24
C LEU A 85 7.88 -3.90 11.10
N ARG A 86 8.47 -3.29 12.09
CA ARG A 86 7.85 -2.19 12.83
C ARG A 86 8.14 -0.89 12.11
N CYS A 87 7.13 -0.04 11.98
CA CYS A 87 7.25 1.25 11.33
C CYS A 87 6.62 2.32 12.23
N ASP A 88 7.34 3.41 12.46
CA ASP A 88 6.84 4.60 13.12
C ASP A 88 6.37 5.61 12.04
N PRO A 89 5.05 5.80 11.86
CA PRO A 89 4.55 6.73 10.85
C PRO A 89 4.82 8.20 11.19
N THR A 90 5.19 8.51 12.43
CA THR A 90 5.53 9.88 12.86
C THR A 90 6.98 10.23 12.59
N ALA A 91 7.83 9.25 12.33
CA ALA A 91 9.23 9.47 11.98
C ALA A 91 9.37 10.10 10.57
N PRO A 92 10.50 10.74 10.25
CA PRO A 92 10.74 11.25 8.90
C PRO A 92 10.58 10.16 7.84
N PRO A 93 10.02 10.48 6.66
CA PRO A 93 9.91 9.51 5.56
C PRO A 93 11.31 9.12 5.05
N PRO A 94 11.45 7.94 4.42
CA PRO A 94 12.72 7.54 3.84
C PRO A 94 13.16 8.52 2.73
N ALA A 95 14.44 8.90 2.74
CA ALA A 95 15.00 9.86 1.79
C ALA A 95 15.50 9.18 0.51
N ASP A 96 16.26 8.10 0.67
CA ASP A 96 16.92 7.40 -0.44
C ASP A 96 16.35 5.98 -0.55
N ILE A 97 15.47 5.77 -1.53
CA ILE A 97 14.81 4.48 -1.74
C ILE A 97 15.46 3.77 -2.92
N LEU A 98 16.01 2.59 -2.66
CA LEU A 98 16.55 1.73 -3.71
C LEU A 98 15.44 0.83 -4.27
N TRP A 99 14.93 1.18 -5.44
CA TRP A 99 13.87 0.45 -6.13
C TRP A 99 14.40 -0.83 -6.81
N LYS A 100 14.78 -1.79 -6.00
CA LYS A 100 15.33 -3.04 -6.49
C LYS A 100 14.76 -4.23 -5.69
N HIS A 101 14.24 -5.21 -6.41
CA HIS A 101 13.87 -6.48 -5.80
C HIS A 101 15.12 -7.23 -5.31
N HIS A 102 14.96 -7.87 -4.20
CA HIS A 102 15.99 -8.77 -3.64
C HIS A 102 15.85 -10.18 -4.20
#